data_530e9acd2c767f740546e8bb2b1d27bb
#
_entry.id   530e9acd2c767f740546e8bb2b1d27bb
#
_cell.length_a   1.000
_cell.length_b   1.000
_cell.length_c   1.000
_cell.angle_alpha   90.00
_cell.angle_beta   90.00
_cell.angle_gamma   90.00
#
_symmetry.space_group_name_H-M   'P 1'
#
loop_
_entity.id
_entity.type
_entity.pdbx_description
1 polymer ?
#
loop_
_entity_poly.entity_id
_entity_poly.type
_entity_poly.pdbx_seq_one_letter_code
_entity_poly.pdbx_strand_id
1 'polypeptide(L)'
;MKLLRGLLITVLVLLGLLAVAVAWLRTQAPGLEAYRAHRYEAAPRPGALTATWYGVSALLLRDGEHAILIDPFFTRPEGLLPLVLNRAIEPDEPRIAAALLAARIDKLDAVLVSHSHYDHAMDAGVVAKLTGAMLLGSASTANIGRGAGLPDGRIRRVEPGEPITVGRFRIRFIASRHAGASGGRPTGDITAPLRTPAHYLDYKLGGTYSILVEHPQGSVLHHGSAGWEPGALAGLHADLVFLGVALVDDLPAYLRETVDLVGARRVVPVHWDDFTLPLDQPLRPFPLVVRLDRFFAGMAQRPEIQVQTLELGREATLFPASVPSGAPASAGGAEMR
;
A
#
# COMPACT_ATOMS: atom_id res chain seq x y z
N MET A 1 -30.96 -27.19 31.25
CA MET A 1 -29.60 -27.70 30.98
C MET A 1 -29.46 -28.37 29.60
N LYS A 2 -30.32 -29.34 29.19
CA LYS A 2 -30.19 -30.02 27.88
C LYS A 2 -30.33 -29.08 26.68
N LEU A 3 -31.29 -28.15 26.70
CA LEU A 3 -31.51 -27.15 25.64
C LEU A 3 -30.32 -26.20 25.48
N LEU A 4 -29.76 -25.71 26.59
CA LEU A 4 -28.60 -24.79 26.55
C LEU A 4 -27.35 -25.51 26.02
N ARG A 5 -27.15 -26.79 26.38
CA ARG A 5 -26.07 -27.63 25.86
C ARG A 5 -26.25 -27.91 24.35
N GLY A 6 -27.49 -28.15 23.90
CA GLY A 6 -27.79 -28.33 22.48
C GLY A 6 -27.52 -27.04 21.69
N LEU A 7 -27.96 -25.88 22.18
CA LEU A 7 -27.69 -24.60 21.56
C LEU A 7 -26.17 -24.33 21.45
N LEU A 8 -25.42 -24.56 22.53
CA LEU A 8 -23.96 -24.38 22.55
C LEU A 8 -23.29 -25.26 21.49
N ILE A 9 -23.65 -26.55 21.41
CA ILE A 9 -23.11 -27.46 20.41
C ILE A 9 -23.44 -26.98 18.99
N THR A 10 -24.66 -26.55 18.73
CA THR A 10 -25.06 -26.03 17.42
C THR A 10 -24.23 -24.80 17.04
N VAL A 11 -24.03 -23.84 17.97
CA VAL A 11 -23.21 -22.66 17.74
C VAL A 11 -21.76 -23.04 17.43
N LEU A 12 -21.16 -23.98 18.20
CA LEU A 12 -19.80 -24.44 17.96
C LEU A 12 -19.63 -25.13 16.60
N VAL A 13 -20.62 -25.93 16.19
CA VAL A 13 -20.63 -26.58 14.87
C VAL A 13 -20.71 -25.52 13.76
N LEU A 14 -21.60 -24.53 13.89
CA LEU A 14 -21.72 -23.45 12.90
C LEU A 14 -20.44 -22.62 12.79
N LEU A 15 -19.81 -22.32 13.92
CA LEU A 15 -18.51 -21.60 13.93
C LEU A 15 -17.40 -22.46 13.29
N GLY A 16 -17.40 -23.77 13.55
CA GLY A 16 -16.47 -24.71 12.90
C GLY A 16 -16.67 -24.75 11.38
N LEU A 17 -17.92 -24.86 10.92
CA LEU A 17 -18.23 -24.84 9.49
C LEU A 17 -17.87 -23.51 8.83
N LEU A 18 -18.11 -22.38 9.50
CA LEU A 18 -17.71 -21.07 9.04
C LEU A 18 -16.18 -20.96 8.92
N ALA A 19 -15.43 -21.42 9.91
CA ALA A 19 -13.97 -21.43 9.87
C ALA A 19 -13.43 -22.28 8.70
N VAL A 20 -14.01 -23.46 8.46
CA VAL A 20 -13.67 -24.31 7.31
C VAL A 20 -14.01 -23.61 5.99
N ALA A 21 -15.17 -22.99 5.89
CA ALA A 21 -15.56 -22.22 4.69
C ALA A 21 -14.61 -21.05 4.40
N VAL A 22 -14.21 -20.30 5.44
CA VAL A 22 -13.23 -19.20 5.30
C VAL A 22 -11.87 -19.74 4.88
N ALA A 23 -11.40 -20.83 5.49
CA ALA A 23 -10.13 -21.46 5.11
C ALA A 23 -10.18 -21.94 3.65
N TRP A 24 -11.29 -22.56 3.23
CA TRP A 24 -11.50 -23.00 1.86
C TRP A 24 -11.51 -21.82 0.87
N LEU A 25 -12.26 -20.75 1.16
CA LEU A 25 -12.28 -19.53 0.34
C LEU A 25 -10.88 -18.93 0.17
N ARG A 26 -10.05 -18.93 1.22
CA ARG A 26 -8.66 -18.48 1.16
C ARG A 26 -7.81 -19.30 0.18
N THR A 27 -8.12 -20.57 -0.01
CA THR A 27 -7.39 -21.43 -0.96
C THR A 27 -7.89 -21.29 -2.40
N GLN A 28 -9.10 -20.77 -2.61
CA GLN A 28 -9.71 -20.64 -3.94
C GLN A 28 -9.41 -19.32 -4.64
N ALA A 29 -9.01 -18.28 -3.89
CA ALA A 29 -8.69 -16.98 -4.49
C ALA A 29 -7.37 -17.08 -5.27
N PRO A 30 -7.33 -16.84 -6.59
CA PRO A 30 -6.09 -16.86 -7.35
C PRO A 30 -5.18 -15.74 -6.87
N GLY A 31 -3.94 -16.08 -6.57
CA GLY A 31 -2.89 -15.09 -6.29
C GLY A 31 -2.40 -14.41 -7.56
N LEU A 32 -1.43 -13.50 -7.44
CA LEU A 32 -0.85 -12.80 -8.60
C LEU A 32 -0.22 -13.74 -9.63
N GLU A 33 0.09 -14.99 -9.28
CA GLU A 33 0.65 -15.94 -10.24
C GLU A 33 -0.29 -16.18 -11.44
N ALA A 34 -1.60 -16.12 -11.22
CA ALA A 34 -2.58 -16.18 -12.31
C ALA A 34 -2.46 -15.01 -13.30
N TYR A 35 -1.82 -13.92 -12.88
CA TYR A 35 -1.66 -12.67 -13.64
C TYR A 35 -0.19 -12.36 -13.96
N ARG A 36 0.67 -13.37 -14.00
CA ARG A 36 2.11 -13.25 -14.29
C ARG A 36 2.44 -12.52 -15.59
N ALA A 37 1.52 -12.53 -16.56
CA ALA A 37 1.67 -11.77 -17.80
C ALA A 37 1.77 -10.24 -17.55
N HIS A 38 1.32 -9.76 -16.41
CA HIS A 38 1.39 -8.36 -16.00
C HIS A 38 2.63 -8.06 -15.11
N ARG A 39 3.48 -9.04 -14.83
CA ARG A 39 4.67 -8.84 -13.98
C ARG A 39 5.61 -7.83 -14.60
N TYR A 40 6.01 -6.86 -13.79
CA TYR A 40 6.96 -5.83 -14.18
C TYR A 40 8.33 -6.11 -13.57
N GLU A 41 9.34 -6.28 -14.40
CA GLU A 41 10.67 -6.76 -14.00
C GLU A 41 11.79 -5.83 -14.48
N ALA A 42 11.55 -4.53 -14.60
CA ALA A 42 12.61 -3.60 -14.95
C ALA A 42 13.69 -3.56 -13.85
N ALA A 43 14.87 -4.06 -14.17
CA ALA A 43 16.00 -4.11 -13.24
C ALA A 43 16.32 -2.72 -12.66
N PRO A 44 16.69 -2.63 -11.38
CA PRO A 44 17.14 -1.38 -10.79
C PRO A 44 18.37 -0.84 -11.54
N ARG A 45 18.37 0.47 -11.77
CA ARG A 45 19.53 1.18 -12.38
C ARG A 45 20.01 2.28 -11.44
N PRO A 46 21.32 2.48 -11.31
CA PRO A 46 21.87 3.55 -10.50
C PRO A 46 21.28 4.91 -10.86
N GLY A 47 20.82 5.68 -9.86
CA GLY A 47 20.24 7.00 -10.04
C GLY A 47 18.85 7.03 -10.69
N ALA A 48 18.26 5.87 -11.01
CA ALA A 48 16.88 5.81 -11.49
C ALA A 48 15.90 5.88 -10.31
N LEU A 49 14.72 6.45 -10.58
CA LEU A 49 13.59 6.33 -9.65
C LEU A 49 13.10 4.89 -9.65
N THR A 50 13.20 4.25 -8.49
CA THR A 50 12.81 2.86 -8.27
C THR A 50 11.66 2.77 -7.27
N ALA A 51 10.92 1.67 -7.34
CA ALA A 51 9.93 1.31 -6.34
C ALA A 51 10.14 -0.11 -5.84
N THR A 52 9.86 -0.32 -4.55
CA THR A 52 9.74 -1.64 -3.94
C THR A 52 8.45 -1.69 -3.14
N TRP A 53 7.62 -2.68 -3.45
CA TRP A 53 6.38 -2.92 -2.72
C TRP A 53 6.58 -3.97 -1.63
N TYR A 54 6.07 -3.72 -0.41
CA TYR A 54 6.20 -4.60 0.76
C TYR A 54 4.87 -5.14 1.28
N GLY A 55 3.86 -5.22 0.40
CA GLY A 55 2.51 -5.69 0.77
C GLY A 55 1.60 -4.56 1.26
N VAL A 56 0.30 -4.83 1.33
CA VAL A 56 -0.73 -3.81 1.58
C VAL A 56 -0.49 -2.60 0.68
N SER A 57 -0.30 -1.44 1.25
CA SER A 57 0.06 -0.19 0.56
C SER A 57 1.52 0.22 0.79
N ALA A 58 2.33 -0.62 1.44
CA ALA A 58 3.71 -0.28 1.78
C ALA A 58 4.58 -0.14 0.53
N LEU A 59 5.02 1.08 0.23
CA LEU A 59 5.75 1.43 -0.98
C LEU A 59 6.99 2.26 -0.67
N LEU A 60 8.17 1.72 -0.97
CA LEU A 60 9.43 2.43 -0.94
C LEU A 60 9.71 3.04 -2.31
N LEU A 61 10.02 4.32 -2.35
CA LEU A 61 10.51 5.04 -3.52
C LEU A 61 11.94 5.52 -3.25
N ARG A 62 12.87 5.27 -4.20
CA ARG A 62 14.28 5.67 -4.13
C ARG A 62 14.75 6.27 -5.45
N ASP A 63 15.69 7.19 -5.38
CA ASP A 63 16.35 7.78 -6.56
C ASP A 63 17.89 7.69 -6.51
N GLY A 64 18.41 6.89 -5.59
CA GLY A 64 19.84 6.69 -5.36
C GLY A 64 20.43 7.64 -4.33
N GLU A 65 19.84 8.81 -4.08
CA GLU A 65 20.28 9.79 -3.07
C GLU A 65 19.28 9.92 -1.92
N HIS A 66 17.99 9.85 -2.26
CA HIS A 66 16.88 10.04 -1.35
C HIS A 66 15.95 8.83 -1.35
N ALA A 67 15.30 8.59 -0.20
CA ALA A 67 14.36 7.50 -0.02
C ALA A 67 13.17 7.93 0.84
N ILE A 68 11.95 7.60 0.37
CA ILE A 68 10.71 7.79 1.11
C ILE A 68 9.94 6.47 1.17
N LEU A 69 9.30 6.20 2.31
CA LEU A 69 8.50 4.99 2.50
C LEU A 69 7.06 5.40 2.85
N ILE A 70 6.11 4.89 2.09
CA ILE A 70 4.67 5.17 2.26
C ILE A 70 4.04 3.96 2.93
N ASP A 71 3.19 4.20 3.94
CA ASP A 71 2.36 3.20 4.65
C ASP A 71 3.13 1.94 5.09
N PRO A 72 4.24 2.06 5.85
CA PRO A 72 5.01 0.89 6.28
C PRO A 72 4.19 -0.04 7.17
N PHE A 73 4.14 -1.33 6.80
CA PHE A 73 3.43 -2.35 7.57
C PHE A 73 4.15 -3.70 7.50
N PHE A 74 5.18 -3.87 8.32
CA PHE A 74 6.02 -5.06 8.41
C PHE A 74 5.59 -6.02 9.52
N THR A 75 5.01 -5.49 10.60
CA THR A 75 4.58 -6.26 11.79
C THR A 75 3.55 -7.32 11.45
N ARG A 76 2.49 -6.98 10.74
CA ARG A 76 1.39 -7.86 10.35
C ARG A 76 0.92 -8.78 11.49
N PRO A 77 0.10 -8.30 12.43
CA PRO A 77 -0.48 -9.13 13.47
C PRO A 77 -1.23 -10.31 12.87
N GLU A 78 -0.88 -11.54 13.30
CA GLU A 78 -1.32 -12.75 12.62
C GLU A 78 -2.75 -13.15 12.97
N GLY A 79 -3.51 -13.52 11.94
CA GLY A 79 -4.84 -14.11 12.04
C GLY A 79 -5.98 -13.08 12.11
N LEU A 80 -7.17 -13.54 11.73
CA LEU A 80 -8.40 -12.74 11.81
C LEU A 80 -8.96 -12.60 13.23
N LEU A 81 -8.70 -13.57 14.09
CA LEU A 81 -9.29 -13.61 15.42
C LEU A 81 -8.88 -12.43 16.31
N PRO A 82 -7.61 -12.00 16.35
CA PRO A 82 -7.22 -10.79 17.06
C PRO A 82 -7.97 -9.55 16.59
N LEU A 83 -8.12 -9.38 15.26
CA LEU A 83 -8.85 -8.28 14.66
C LEU A 83 -10.34 -8.29 15.08
N VAL A 84 -11.01 -9.44 14.93
CA VAL A 84 -12.44 -9.59 15.27
C VAL A 84 -12.71 -9.36 16.75
N LEU A 85 -11.79 -9.80 17.62
CA LEU A 85 -11.88 -9.65 19.07
C LEU A 85 -11.32 -8.31 19.57
N ASN A 86 -10.95 -7.39 18.67
CA ASN A 86 -10.33 -6.11 19.01
C ASN A 86 -9.19 -6.27 20.05
N ARG A 87 -8.29 -7.24 19.83
CA ARG A 87 -7.15 -7.44 20.73
C ARG A 87 -6.15 -6.32 20.62
N ALA A 88 -5.37 -6.13 21.70
CA ALA A 88 -4.24 -5.21 21.67
C ALA A 88 -3.15 -5.72 20.72
N ILE A 89 -2.58 -4.81 19.95
CA ILE A 89 -1.48 -5.02 19.00
C ILE A 89 -0.41 -3.96 19.23
N GLU A 90 0.80 -4.27 18.78
CA GLU A 90 1.93 -3.35 18.86
C GLU A 90 2.89 -3.58 17.69
N PRO A 91 3.69 -2.57 17.29
CA PRO A 91 4.77 -2.75 16.34
C PRO A 91 5.78 -3.79 16.84
N ASP A 92 6.12 -4.76 16.00
CA ASP A 92 7.18 -5.74 16.26
C ASP A 92 8.52 -5.11 15.82
N GLU A 93 9.16 -4.38 16.73
CA GLU A 93 10.42 -3.65 16.42
C GLU A 93 11.53 -4.58 15.87
N PRO A 94 11.76 -5.80 16.41
CA PRO A 94 12.68 -6.76 15.80
C PRO A 94 12.33 -7.12 14.35
N ARG A 95 11.05 -7.40 14.05
CA ARG A 95 10.57 -7.71 12.68
C ARG A 95 10.73 -6.52 11.76
N ILE A 96 10.40 -5.31 12.20
CA ILE A 96 10.61 -4.07 11.46
C ILE A 96 12.10 -3.88 11.15
N ALA A 97 12.98 -4.00 12.14
CA ALA A 97 14.43 -3.87 11.96
C ALA A 97 14.98 -4.91 10.97
N ALA A 98 14.54 -6.17 11.06
CA ALA A 98 14.93 -7.21 10.12
C ALA A 98 14.45 -6.91 8.69
N ALA A 99 13.22 -6.40 8.53
CA ALA A 99 12.68 -6.00 7.22
C ALA A 99 13.47 -4.83 6.61
N LEU A 100 13.79 -3.80 7.41
CA LEU A 100 14.60 -2.66 6.99
C LEU A 100 16.00 -3.11 6.55
N LEU A 101 16.65 -4.00 7.32
CA LEU A 101 17.95 -4.55 6.98
C LEU A 101 17.92 -5.36 5.67
N ALA A 102 16.93 -6.24 5.52
CA ALA A 102 16.75 -7.04 4.29
C ALA A 102 16.50 -6.15 3.06
N ALA A 103 15.77 -5.04 3.26
CA ALA A 103 15.49 -4.03 2.24
C ALA A 103 16.68 -3.07 2.00
N ARG A 104 17.78 -3.20 2.76
CA ARG A 104 18.92 -2.27 2.74
C ARG A 104 18.49 -0.81 2.95
N ILE A 105 17.62 -0.62 3.95
CA ILE A 105 17.13 0.69 4.39
C ILE A 105 17.84 1.09 5.66
N ASP A 106 18.96 1.78 5.56
CA ASP A 106 19.68 2.33 6.72
C ASP A 106 19.12 3.70 7.11
N LYS A 107 18.64 4.47 6.12
CA LYS A 107 18.12 5.82 6.30
C LYS A 107 16.92 6.05 5.38
N LEU A 108 15.93 6.78 5.88
CA LEU A 108 14.84 7.36 5.09
C LEU A 108 14.80 8.87 5.34
N ASP A 109 14.47 9.63 4.31
CA ASP A 109 14.22 11.05 4.44
C ASP A 109 12.84 11.31 5.04
N ALA A 110 11.84 10.52 4.61
CA ALA A 110 10.49 10.61 5.16
C ALA A 110 9.74 9.27 5.18
N VAL A 111 8.86 9.12 6.17
CA VAL A 111 7.78 8.14 6.22
C VAL A 111 6.47 8.88 6.03
N LEU A 112 5.69 8.47 5.04
CA LEU A 112 4.42 9.07 4.66
C LEU A 112 3.29 8.12 5.04
N VAL A 113 2.17 8.65 5.57
CA VAL A 113 1.02 7.84 5.95
C VAL A 113 -0.23 8.35 5.28
N SER A 114 -0.87 7.50 4.46
CA SER A 114 -2.08 7.85 3.72
C SER A 114 -3.31 7.98 4.60
N HIS A 115 -3.44 7.13 5.63
CA HIS A 115 -4.43 7.23 6.70
C HIS A 115 -4.00 6.39 7.91
N SER A 116 -4.69 6.57 9.06
CA SER A 116 -4.15 6.10 10.35
C SER A 116 -4.68 4.74 10.81
N HIS A 117 -5.27 3.91 9.93
CA HIS A 117 -5.55 2.53 10.28
C HIS A 117 -4.25 1.75 10.54
N TYR A 118 -4.36 0.70 11.35
CA TYR A 118 -3.20 -0.06 11.81
C TYR A 118 -2.34 -0.64 10.67
N ASP A 119 -2.98 -1.10 9.60
CA ASP A 119 -2.34 -1.71 8.43
C ASP A 119 -1.64 -0.70 7.49
N HIS A 120 -1.70 0.60 7.82
CA HIS A 120 -0.98 1.69 7.15
C HIS A 120 -0.06 2.45 8.10
N ALA A 121 -0.42 2.58 9.38
CA ALA A 121 0.22 3.53 10.28
C ALA A 121 0.90 2.91 11.51
N MET A 122 0.59 1.67 11.88
CA MET A 122 1.07 1.08 13.14
C MET A 122 2.59 1.12 13.24
N ASP A 123 3.29 0.71 12.20
CA ASP A 123 4.75 0.65 12.19
C ASP A 123 5.43 1.99 11.88
N ALA A 124 4.66 2.98 11.37
CA ALA A 124 5.23 4.22 10.82
C ALA A 124 6.10 5.00 11.82
N GLY A 125 5.67 5.08 13.09
CA GLY A 125 6.44 5.75 14.14
C GLY A 125 7.75 5.04 14.45
N VAL A 126 7.73 3.71 14.54
CA VAL A 126 8.93 2.90 14.81
C VAL A 126 9.89 2.94 13.62
N VAL A 127 9.39 2.79 12.39
CA VAL A 127 10.20 2.93 11.17
C VAL A 127 10.86 4.31 11.11
N ALA A 128 10.10 5.38 11.35
CA ALA A 128 10.66 6.73 11.38
C ALA A 128 11.74 6.88 12.46
N LYS A 129 11.56 6.28 13.64
CA LYS A 129 12.54 6.30 14.74
C LYS A 129 13.82 5.59 14.33
N LEU A 130 13.75 4.38 13.80
CA LEU A 130 14.90 3.55 13.44
C LEU A 130 15.71 4.14 12.26
N THR A 131 15.05 4.77 11.29
CA THR A 131 15.68 5.26 10.05
C THR A 131 16.07 6.73 10.09
N GLY A 132 15.71 7.45 11.14
CA GLY A 132 15.96 8.89 11.19
C GLY A 132 14.97 9.75 10.40
N ALA A 133 13.91 9.19 9.82
CA ALA A 133 12.96 9.86 8.93
C ALA A 133 12.07 10.91 9.61
N MET A 134 11.61 11.90 8.84
CA MET A 134 10.44 12.72 9.19
C MET A 134 9.18 11.88 9.02
N LEU A 135 8.26 11.91 9.98
CA LEU A 135 6.93 11.31 9.84
C LEU A 135 5.95 12.37 9.33
N LEU A 136 5.31 12.10 8.19
CA LEU A 136 4.35 12.98 7.53
C LEU A 136 2.97 12.30 7.47
N GLY A 137 1.92 13.01 7.88
CA GLY A 137 0.55 12.50 7.80
C GLY A 137 -0.44 13.38 8.56
N SER A 138 -1.62 12.82 8.88
CA SER A 138 -2.69 13.52 9.59
C SER A 138 -2.32 13.84 11.05
N ALA A 139 -3.21 14.56 11.75
CA ALA A 139 -3.10 14.75 13.20
C ALA A 139 -3.13 13.41 13.95
N SER A 140 -3.90 12.42 13.47
CA SER A 140 -3.92 11.06 14.02
C SER A 140 -2.58 10.35 13.82
N THR A 141 -1.98 10.44 12.63
CA THR A 141 -0.63 9.93 12.35
C THR A 141 0.42 10.57 13.27
N ALA A 142 0.33 11.89 13.50
CA ALA A 142 1.21 12.58 14.43
C ALA A 142 1.12 12.00 15.85
N ASN A 143 -0.07 11.64 16.30
CA ASN A 143 -0.27 11.03 17.62
C ASN A 143 0.22 9.57 17.69
N ILE A 144 0.22 8.82 16.58
CA ILE A 144 0.91 7.52 16.49
C ILE A 144 2.43 7.73 16.64
N GLY A 145 3.00 8.70 15.93
CA GLY A 145 4.43 9.03 16.04
C GLY A 145 4.84 9.43 17.46
N ARG A 146 4.07 10.29 18.13
CA ARG A 146 4.29 10.66 19.54
C ARG A 146 4.20 9.44 20.46
N GLY A 147 3.23 8.56 20.22
CA GLY A 147 3.08 7.30 20.97
C GLY A 147 4.30 6.40 20.84
N ALA A 148 4.94 6.36 19.68
CA ALA A 148 6.19 5.65 19.41
C ALA A 148 7.44 6.36 19.96
N GLY A 149 7.30 7.55 20.56
CA GLY A 149 8.39 8.33 21.15
C GLY A 149 9.14 9.23 20.17
N LEU A 150 8.57 9.53 18.99
CA LEU A 150 9.17 10.52 18.10
C LEU A 150 9.04 11.93 18.72
N PRO A 151 10.09 12.76 18.68
CA PRO A 151 10.00 14.16 19.07
C PRO A 151 9.18 14.95 18.04
N ASP A 152 8.47 15.99 18.47
CA ASP A 152 7.64 16.83 17.60
C ASP A 152 8.39 17.42 16.41
N GLY A 153 9.67 17.73 16.56
CA GLY A 153 10.54 18.22 15.47
C GLY A 153 10.76 17.19 14.35
N ARG A 154 10.36 15.95 14.53
CA ARG A 154 10.40 14.88 13.52
C ARG A 154 9.03 14.43 13.06
N ILE A 155 7.99 15.18 13.40
CA ILE A 155 6.61 14.92 13.01
C ILE A 155 6.09 16.17 12.29
N ARG A 156 5.63 15.99 11.06
CA ARG A 156 4.99 17.05 10.29
C ARG A 156 3.55 16.66 9.98
N ARG A 157 2.61 17.41 10.50
CA ARG A 157 1.22 17.35 10.06
C ARG A 157 1.12 17.94 8.66
N VAL A 158 0.36 17.27 7.80
CA VAL A 158 0.16 17.69 6.42
C VAL A 158 -1.13 18.49 6.27
N GLU A 159 -1.08 19.49 5.38
CA GLU A 159 -2.27 20.21 4.92
C GLU A 159 -2.58 19.72 3.49
N PRO A 160 -3.85 19.35 3.19
CA PRO A 160 -4.22 18.86 1.87
C PRO A 160 -3.85 19.85 0.76
N GLY A 161 -3.20 19.36 -0.30
CA GLY A 161 -2.79 20.14 -1.47
C GLY A 161 -1.46 20.91 -1.29
N GLU A 162 -0.99 21.13 -0.06
CA GLU A 162 0.28 21.81 0.17
C GLU A 162 1.47 20.95 -0.28
N PRO A 163 2.37 21.46 -1.14
CA PRO A 163 3.55 20.73 -1.56
C PRO A 163 4.61 20.67 -0.46
N ILE A 164 5.19 19.50 -0.27
CA ILE A 164 6.30 19.24 0.66
C ILE A 164 7.48 18.73 -0.18
N THR A 165 8.64 19.36 -0.04
CA THR A 165 9.86 18.91 -0.71
C THR A 165 10.70 18.06 0.22
N VAL A 166 11.10 16.89 -0.26
CA VAL A 166 12.00 15.95 0.42
C VAL A 166 13.04 15.50 -0.60
N GLY A 167 14.24 16.04 -0.53
CA GLY A 167 15.24 15.84 -1.57
C GLY A 167 14.72 16.26 -2.95
N ARG A 168 14.71 15.31 -3.91
CA ARG A 168 14.15 15.53 -5.26
C ARG A 168 12.67 15.20 -5.37
N PHE A 169 12.03 14.70 -4.30
CA PHE A 169 10.61 14.40 -4.25
C PHE A 169 9.81 15.64 -3.88
N ARG A 170 8.83 15.99 -4.69
CA ARG A 170 7.79 16.97 -4.36
C ARG A 170 6.49 16.24 -4.08
N ILE A 171 6.06 16.26 -2.84
CA ILE A 171 4.98 15.42 -2.31
C ILE A 171 3.77 16.28 -2.03
N ARG A 172 2.58 15.83 -2.44
CA ARG A 172 1.30 16.44 -2.09
C ARG A 172 0.35 15.39 -1.55
N PHE A 173 -0.23 15.66 -0.40
CA PHE A 173 -1.32 14.87 0.18
C PHE A 173 -2.64 15.47 -0.31
N ILE A 174 -3.40 14.72 -1.07
CA ILE A 174 -4.68 15.14 -1.65
C ILE A 174 -5.79 14.50 -0.84
N ALA A 175 -6.78 15.28 -0.37
CA ALA A 175 -7.90 14.75 0.39
C ALA A 175 -8.60 13.62 -0.38
N SER A 176 -8.91 12.53 0.33
CA SER A 176 -9.54 11.34 -0.22
C SER A 176 -10.54 10.77 0.79
N ARG A 177 -11.15 9.65 0.46
CA ARG A 177 -12.03 8.88 1.33
C ARG A 177 -11.53 7.45 1.45
N HIS A 178 -11.94 6.79 2.52
CA HIS A 178 -11.71 5.36 2.67
C HIS A 178 -12.75 4.56 1.91
N ALA A 179 -12.35 3.40 1.38
CA ALA A 179 -13.23 2.46 0.68
C ALA A 179 -14.27 1.81 1.61
N GLY A 180 -15.30 1.25 0.97
CA GLY A 180 -16.31 0.39 1.58
C GLY A 180 -17.46 1.14 2.22
N ALA A 181 -18.60 0.45 2.31
CA ALA A 181 -19.86 0.97 2.85
C ALA A 181 -19.77 1.43 4.32
N SER A 182 -18.76 0.97 5.06
CA SER A 182 -18.51 1.37 6.45
C SER A 182 -17.86 2.76 6.57
N GLY A 183 -17.41 3.37 5.45
CA GLY A 183 -16.72 4.66 5.45
C GLY A 183 -15.37 4.64 6.17
N GLY A 184 -14.71 3.47 6.25
CA GLY A 184 -13.40 3.31 6.91
C GLY A 184 -13.48 3.20 8.43
N ARG A 185 -14.18 2.20 8.94
CA ARG A 185 -14.18 1.92 10.39
C ARG A 185 -12.89 1.25 10.83
N PRO A 186 -12.33 1.65 12.02
CA PRO A 186 -12.85 2.64 12.97
C PRO A 186 -12.66 4.08 12.47
N THR A 187 -13.76 4.85 12.41
CA THR A 187 -13.78 6.26 12.00
C THR A 187 -13.32 7.19 13.13
N GLY A 188 -13.12 8.47 12.82
CA GLY A 188 -12.75 9.51 13.77
C GLY A 188 -11.24 9.69 13.89
N ASP A 189 -10.82 10.45 14.90
CA ASP A 189 -9.44 10.87 15.10
C ASP A 189 -8.79 10.25 16.33
N ILE A 190 -7.48 10.06 16.26
CA ILE A 190 -6.62 9.75 17.40
C ILE A 190 -6.20 11.10 18.00
N THR A 191 -6.81 11.47 19.14
CA THR A 191 -6.69 12.82 19.72
C THR A 191 -5.60 12.99 20.76
N ALA A 192 -4.94 11.89 21.16
CA ALA A 192 -3.82 11.87 22.11
C ALA A 192 -2.73 10.90 21.62
N PRO A 193 -1.48 10.99 22.11
CA PRO A 193 -0.42 10.06 21.76
C PRO A 193 -0.86 8.60 21.94
N LEU A 194 -0.89 7.82 20.86
CA LEU A 194 -1.30 6.42 20.86
C LEU A 194 -0.14 5.53 21.30
N ARG A 195 -0.12 5.18 22.57
CA ARG A 195 0.89 4.28 23.13
C ARG A 195 0.50 2.83 22.88
N THR A 196 1.48 2.02 22.49
CA THR A 196 1.30 0.58 22.26
C THR A 196 1.70 -0.23 23.51
N PRO A 197 1.09 -1.40 23.76
CA PRO A 197 0.04 -2.04 22.97
C PRO A 197 -1.27 -1.24 22.95
N ALA A 198 -1.91 -1.13 21.77
CA ALA A 198 -3.21 -0.48 21.56
C ALA A 198 -4.17 -1.42 20.86
N HIS A 199 -5.49 -1.25 21.06
CA HIS A 199 -6.46 -2.10 20.38
C HIS A 199 -6.58 -1.73 18.88
N TYR A 200 -7.01 -2.68 18.04
CA TYR A 200 -7.27 -2.42 16.63
C TYR A 200 -8.15 -1.19 16.40
N LEU A 201 -9.22 -1.04 17.20
CA LEU A 201 -10.17 0.05 17.07
C LEU A 201 -9.64 1.40 17.57
N ASP A 202 -8.48 1.45 18.20
CA ASP A 202 -7.81 2.68 18.61
C ASP A 202 -7.06 3.32 17.43
N TYR A 203 -6.70 2.53 16.41
CA TYR A 203 -6.14 3.03 15.15
C TYR A 203 -7.25 3.59 14.26
N LYS A 204 -7.79 4.74 14.65
CA LYS A 204 -8.86 5.42 13.94
C LYS A 204 -8.37 6.00 12.62
N LEU A 205 -9.30 6.16 11.68
CA LEU A 205 -9.07 6.60 10.30
C LEU A 205 -8.20 7.86 10.19
N GLY A 206 -8.52 8.91 10.96
CA GLY A 206 -7.88 10.22 10.80
C GLY A 206 -8.18 10.83 9.43
N GLY A 207 -7.25 11.65 8.93
CA GLY A 207 -7.30 12.14 7.55
C GLY A 207 -6.93 11.04 6.57
N THR A 208 -7.66 10.95 5.45
CA THR A 208 -7.39 10.00 4.35
C THR A 208 -6.88 10.76 3.13
N TYR A 209 -5.81 10.28 2.52
CA TYR A 209 -5.15 10.98 1.42
C TYR A 209 -4.75 10.05 0.28
N SER A 210 -4.86 10.57 -0.94
CA SER A 210 -4.02 10.16 -2.07
C SER A 210 -2.70 10.92 -1.98
N ILE A 211 -1.57 10.27 -2.20
CA ILE A 211 -0.24 10.90 -2.11
C ILE A 211 0.35 10.99 -3.52
N LEU A 212 0.45 12.21 -4.04
CA LEU A 212 1.12 12.48 -5.31
C LEU A 212 2.59 12.78 -5.04
N VAL A 213 3.47 12.02 -5.66
CA VAL A 213 4.92 12.17 -5.60
C VAL A 213 5.43 12.53 -7.00
N GLU A 214 5.86 13.77 -7.15
CA GLU A 214 6.50 14.28 -8.37
C GLU A 214 8.02 14.18 -8.22
N HIS A 215 8.70 13.69 -9.26
CA HIS A 215 10.15 13.56 -9.33
C HIS A 215 10.61 13.95 -10.74
N PRO A 216 11.85 14.45 -10.98
CA PRO A 216 12.34 14.81 -12.31
C PRO A 216 12.24 13.69 -13.37
N GLN A 217 12.17 12.45 -12.96
CA GLN A 217 12.07 11.28 -13.87
C GLN A 217 10.62 10.84 -14.13
N GLY A 218 9.62 11.38 -13.45
CA GLY A 218 8.22 11.03 -13.61
C GLY A 218 7.43 11.18 -12.30
N SER A 219 6.12 11.02 -12.38
CA SER A 219 5.19 11.24 -11.28
C SER A 219 4.43 9.97 -10.92
N VAL A 220 4.22 9.77 -9.61
CA VAL A 220 3.56 8.61 -9.04
C VAL A 220 2.41 9.07 -8.15
N LEU A 221 1.22 8.54 -8.36
CA LEU A 221 0.11 8.66 -7.41
C LEU A 221 0.03 7.38 -6.59
N HIS A 222 0.18 7.49 -5.27
CA HIS A 222 -0.13 6.41 -4.34
C HIS A 222 -1.55 6.63 -3.81
N HIS A 223 -2.46 5.73 -4.16
CA HIS A 223 -3.86 5.74 -3.74
C HIS A 223 -4.14 4.44 -2.96
N GLY A 224 -3.76 4.43 -1.68
CA GLY A 224 -3.69 3.22 -0.85
C GLY A 224 -5.04 2.64 -0.43
N SER A 225 -6.13 3.43 -0.47
CA SER A 225 -7.50 2.98 -0.16
C SER A 225 -8.41 3.19 -1.37
N ALA A 226 -9.34 2.27 -1.64
CA ALA A 226 -10.19 2.31 -2.84
C ALA A 226 -11.39 3.28 -2.77
N GLY A 227 -11.43 4.19 -1.80
CA GLY A 227 -12.37 5.31 -1.77
C GLY A 227 -11.77 6.56 -2.44
N TRP A 228 -12.60 7.52 -2.81
CA TRP A 228 -12.15 8.78 -3.42
C TRP A 228 -13.02 9.96 -3.01
N GLU A 229 -12.45 11.15 -3.04
CA GLU A 229 -13.20 12.41 -2.97
C GLU A 229 -13.45 12.87 -4.41
N PRO A 230 -14.71 13.00 -4.85
CA PRO A 230 -15.03 13.34 -6.24
C PRO A 230 -14.33 14.61 -6.73
N GLY A 231 -13.64 14.51 -7.85
CA GLY A 231 -12.94 15.62 -8.48
C GLY A 231 -11.66 16.09 -7.80
N ALA A 232 -11.27 15.53 -6.65
CA ALA A 232 -10.10 15.99 -5.88
C ALA A 232 -8.78 15.89 -6.65
N LEU A 233 -8.68 14.95 -7.60
CA LEU A 233 -7.50 14.74 -8.44
C LEU A 233 -7.54 15.51 -9.77
N ALA A 234 -8.60 16.27 -10.05
CA ALA A 234 -8.72 17.03 -11.28
C ALA A 234 -7.60 18.08 -11.44
N GLY A 235 -7.01 18.17 -12.63
CA GLY A 235 -5.90 19.08 -12.93
C GLY A 235 -4.54 18.66 -12.39
N LEU A 236 -4.44 17.50 -11.72
CA LEU A 236 -3.19 16.88 -11.35
C LEU A 236 -2.73 15.89 -12.43
N HIS A 237 -1.45 15.54 -12.42
CA HIS A 237 -0.89 14.55 -13.34
C HIS A 237 -0.10 13.48 -12.61
N ALA A 238 -0.27 12.23 -13.02
CA ALA A 238 0.58 11.11 -12.61
C ALA A 238 0.84 10.17 -13.79
N ASP A 239 2.09 9.77 -13.99
CA ASP A 239 2.46 8.80 -15.02
C ASP A 239 2.10 7.37 -14.64
N LEU A 240 2.07 7.10 -13.33
CA LEU A 240 1.81 5.79 -12.74
C LEU A 240 0.95 5.94 -11.48
N VAL A 241 -0.05 5.07 -11.34
CA VAL A 241 -0.86 4.97 -10.11
C VAL A 241 -0.62 3.63 -9.42
N PHE A 242 -0.18 3.68 -8.15
CA PHE A 242 -0.31 2.56 -7.23
C PHE A 242 -1.71 2.60 -6.63
N LEU A 243 -2.54 1.65 -7.03
CA LEU A 243 -4.00 1.69 -6.84
C LEU A 243 -4.44 0.63 -5.84
N GLY A 244 -4.96 1.04 -4.69
CA GLY A 244 -5.56 0.14 -3.70
C GLY A 244 -6.80 -0.56 -4.27
N VAL A 245 -6.85 -1.89 -4.19
CA VAL A 245 -7.94 -2.69 -4.80
C VAL A 245 -8.78 -3.45 -3.77
N ALA A 246 -8.59 -3.19 -2.49
CA ALA A 246 -9.45 -3.73 -1.45
C ALA A 246 -10.76 -2.94 -1.35
N LEU A 247 -11.90 -3.64 -1.23
CA LEU A 247 -13.23 -3.05 -1.04
C LEU A 247 -13.69 -2.12 -2.19
N VAL A 248 -13.27 -2.39 -3.42
CA VAL A 248 -13.75 -1.64 -4.60
C VAL A 248 -15.20 -2.02 -4.89
N ASP A 249 -16.12 -1.06 -4.76
CA ASP A 249 -17.56 -1.26 -5.03
C ASP A 249 -17.91 -0.99 -6.51
N ASP A 250 -17.47 0.17 -7.05
CA ASP A 250 -17.70 0.59 -8.42
C ASP A 250 -16.36 0.84 -9.13
N LEU A 251 -15.81 -0.18 -9.76
CA LEU A 251 -14.52 -0.10 -10.45
C LEU A 251 -14.50 0.95 -11.58
N PRO A 252 -15.50 1.07 -12.46
CA PRO A 252 -15.52 2.11 -13.48
C PRO A 252 -15.48 3.52 -12.92
N ALA A 253 -16.28 3.83 -11.89
CA ALA A 253 -16.25 5.14 -11.24
C ALA A 253 -14.89 5.40 -10.55
N TYR A 254 -14.38 4.38 -9.86
CA TYR A 254 -13.09 4.45 -9.19
C TYR A 254 -11.95 4.76 -10.15
N LEU A 255 -11.89 4.08 -11.30
CA LEU A 255 -10.87 4.34 -12.32
C LEU A 255 -10.99 5.75 -12.92
N ARG A 256 -12.20 6.23 -13.17
CA ARG A 256 -12.40 7.62 -13.65
C ARG A 256 -11.83 8.64 -12.66
N GLU A 257 -12.14 8.47 -11.37
CA GLU A 257 -11.76 9.44 -10.34
C GLU A 257 -10.28 9.37 -9.93
N THR A 258 -9.61 8.23 -10.15
CA THR A 258 -8.23 8.03 -9.66
C THR A 258 -7.19 7.88 -10.75
N VAL A 259 -7.56 7.34 -11.91
CA VAL A 259 -6.64 7.07 -13.02
C VAL A 259 -6.84 8.05 -14.17
N ASP A 260 -8.10 8.24 -14.60
CA ASP A 260 -8.39 9.10 -15.76
C ASP A 260 -8.18 10.57 -15.43
N LEU A 261 -8.60 11.03 -14.24
CA LEU A 261 -8.43 12.43 -13.84
C LEU A 261 -6.97 12.88 -13.80
N VAL A 262 -6.05 11.97 -13.49
CA VAL A 262 -4.61 12.26 -13.48
C VAL A 262 -3.91 11.91 -14.81
N GLY A 263 -4.66 11.38 -15.77
CA GLY A 263 -4.14 11.02 -17.10
C GLY A 263 -3.15 9.85 -17.09
N ALA A 264 -3.19 9.01 -16.05
CA ALA A 264 -2.24 7.90 -15.92
C ALA A 264 -2.47 6.84 -17.00
N ARG A 265 -1.36 6.29 -17.50
CA ARG A 265 -1.37 5.20 -18.49
C ARG A 265 -0.86 3.88 -17.91
N ARG A 266 -0.44 3.89 -16.66
CA ARG A 266 0.10 2.72 -15.96
C ARG A 266 -0.51 2.62 -14.57
N VAL A 267 -0.91 1.39 -14.19
CA VAL A 267 -1.51 1.09 -12.90
C VAL A 267 -0.82 -0.13 -12.28
N VAL A 268 -0.48 -0.03 -11.01
CA VAL A 268 0.01 -1.15 -10.19
C VAL A 268 -1.02 -1.39 -9.07
N PRO A 269 -1.72 -2.53 -9.05
CA PRO A 269 -2.62 -2.85 -7.94
C PRO A 269 -1.82 -3.09 -6.66
N VAL A 270 -2.22 -2.43 -5.58
CA VAL A 270 -1.73 -2.61 -4.21
C VAL A 270 -2.89 -2.90 -3.27
N HIS A 271 -2.62 -3.20 -2.01
CA HIS A 271 -3.64 -3.52 -1.00
C HIS A 271 -4.56 -4.68 -1.43
N TRP A 272 -3.97 -5.68 -2.06
CA TRP A 272 -4.70 -6.86 -2.54
C TRP A 272 -4.44 -8.10 -1.70
N ASP A 273 -3.34 -8.13 -0.95
CA ASP A 273 -2.91 -9.29 -0.18
C ASP A 273 -3.61 -9.39 1.17
N ASP A 274 -3.73 -10.60 1.69
CA ASP A 274 -4.27 -10.88 3.01
C ASP A 274 -3.26 -10.44 4.08
N PHE A 275 -3.46 -9.26 4.62
CA PHE A 275 -2.59 -8.64 5.61
C PHE A 275 -2.73 -9.23 7.02
N THR A 276 -3.56 -10.26 7.19
CA THR A 276 -3.60 -11.09 8.40
C THR A 276 -2.66 -12.30 8.32
N LEU A 277 -1.90 -12.39 7.23
CA LEU A 277 -0.86 -13.41 7.02
C LEU A 277 0.52 -12.76 7.03
N PRO A 278 1.54 -13.42 7.58
CA PRO A 278 2.91 -12.91 7.58
C PRO A 278 3.52 -12.87 6.17
N LEU A 279 4.54 -12.02 5.98
CA LEU A 279 5.17 -11.80 4.67
C LEU A 279 6.07 -12.94 4.18
N ASP A 280 6.46 -13.87 5.05
CA ASP A 280 7.27 -15.05 4.74
C ASP A 280 6.44 -16.21 4.15
N GLN A 281 5.13 -16.02 4.01
CA GLN A 281 4.22 -16.95 3.35
C GLN A 281 3.82 -16.45 1.95
N PRO A 282 3.44 -17.36 1.03
CA PRO A 282 2.92 -16.95 -0.28
C PRO A 282 1.72 -16.00 -0.13
N LEU A 283 1.83 -14.82 -0.72
CA LEU A 283 0.76 -13.82 -0.66
C LEU A 283 -0.49 -14.32 -1.40
N ARG A 284 -1.65 -14.06 -0.80
CA ARG A 284 -2.96 -14.40 -1.35
C ARG A 284 -3.90 -13.21 -1.20
N PRO A 285 -4.89 -13.05 -2.08
CA PRO A 285 -5.90 -12.02 -1.91
C PRO A 285 -6.67 -12.19 -0.60
N PHE A 286 -7.01 -11.07 0.06
CA PHE A 286 -7.84 -11.13 1.25
C PHE A 286 -9.27 -11.55 0.85
N PRO A 287 -9.75 -12.73 1.34
CA PRO A 287 -11.04 -13.27 0.92
C PRO A 287 -12.20 -12.30 1.14
N LEU A 288 -13.13 -12.22 0.20
CA LEU A 288 -14.32 -11.35 0.21
C LEU A 288 -14.03 -9.85 0.16
N VAL A 289 -12.83 -9.42 0.52
CA VAL A 289 -12.40 -8.01 0.56
C VAL A 289 -11.78 -7.61 -0.78
N VAL A 290 -11.02 -8.53 -1.40
CA VAL A 290 -10.29 -8.29 -2.64
C VAL A 290 -10.80 -9.19 -3.76
N ARG A 291 -11.11 -8.60 -4.91
CA ARG A 291 -11.58 -9.28 -6.12
C ARG A 291 -10.63 -8.99 -7.27
N LEU A 292 -9.42 -9.61 -7.22
CA LEU A 292 -8.44 -9.48 -8.30
C LEU A 292 -9.00 -9.91 -9.65
N ASP A 293 -9.85 -10.94 -9.68
CA ASP A 293 -10.54 -11.38 -10.88
C ASP A 293 -11.37 -10.26 -11.53
N ARG A 294 -12.16 -9.53 -10.75
CA ARG A 294 -12.94 -8.38 -11.22
C ARG A 294 -12.05 -7.21 -11.65
N PHE A 295 -11.00 -6.94 -10.87
CA PHE A 295 -10.06 -5.89 -11.21
C PHE A 295 -9.41 -6.14 -12.58
N PHE A 296 -8.78 -7.31 -12.79
CA PHE A 296 -8.13 -7.62 -14.06
C PHE A 296 -9.12 -7.73 -15.23
N ALA A 297 -10.33 -8.28 -15.01
CA ALA A 297 -11.37 -8.29 -16.02
C ALA A 297 -11.83 -6.88 -16.43
N GLY A 298 -11.96 -5.96 -15.46
CA GLY A 298 -12.26 -4.56 -15.74
C GLY A 298 -11.14 -3.84 -16.47
N MET A 299 -9.89 -4.08 -16.07
CA MET A 299 -8.71 -3.50 -16.73
C MET A 299 -8.51 -4.04 -18.16
N ALA A 300 -8.93 -5.27 -18.45
CA ALA A 300 -8.90 -5.82 -19.81
C ALA A 300 -9.84 -5.07 -20.78
N GLN A 301 -10.83 -4.31 -20.27
CA GLN A 301 -11.68 -3.43 -21.07
C GLN A 301 -11.04 -2.04 -21.30
N ARG A 302 -9.85 -1.81 -20.76
CA ARG A 302 -9.11 -0.55 -20.81
C ARG A 302 -7.70 -0.76 -21.39
N PRO A 303 -7.59 -1.18 -22.68
CA PRO A 303 -6.31 -1.54 -23.30
C PRO A 303 -5.31 -0.37 -23.38
N GLU A 304 -5.80 0.88 -23.25
CA GLU A 304 -4.99 2.09 -23.17
C GLU A 304 -4.24 2.25 -21.85
N ILE A 305 -4.59 1.46 -20.81
CA ILE A 305 -3.95 1.48 -19.50
C ILE A 305 -3.15 0.18 -19.33
N GLN A 306 -1.86 0.31 -19.16
CA GLN A 306 -0.98 -0.82 -18.86
C GLN A 306 -1.07 -1.21 -17.37
N VAL A 307 -1.62 -2.38 -17.09
CA VAL A 307 -1.55 -2.95 -15.74
C VAL A 307 -0.22 -3.62 -15.54
N GLN A 308 0.42 -3.34 -14.42
CA GLN A 308 1.69 -3.93 -14.01
C GLN A 308 1.57 -4.48 -12.59
N THR A 309 2.23 -5.58 -12.27
CA THR A 309 2.32 -6.11 -10.90
C THR A 309 3.77 -6.13 -10.45
N LEU A 310 4.01 -5.74 -9.19
CA LEU A 310 5.33 -5.83 -8.57
C LEU A 310 5.42 -7.09 -7.72
N GLU A 311 6.60 -7.69 -7.72
CA GLU A 311 6.93 -8.77 -6.81
C GLU A 311 7.29 -8.21 -5.43
N LEU A 312 6.85 -8.89 -4.38
CA LEU A 312 7.10 -8.49 -2.99
C LEU A 312 8.60 -8.34 -2.73
N GLY A 313 9.00 -7.19 -2.19
CA GLY A 313 10.38 -6.91 -1.80
C GLY A 313 11.36 -6.76 -2.96
N ARG A 314 10.91 -6.86 -4.21
CA ARG A 314 11.77 -6.69 -5.38
C ARG A 314 11.75 -5.26 -5.88
N GLU A 315 12.93 -4.65 -5.92
CA GLU A 315 13.09 -3.30 -6.44
C GLU A 315 12.97 -3.28 -7.98
N ALA A 316 12.24 -2.30 -8.52
CA ALA A 316 12.06 -2.11 -9.96
C ALA A 316 12.22 -0.64 -10.37
N THR A 317 12.91 -0.37 -11.48
CA THR A 317 12.97 0.97 -12.08
C THR A 317 11.60 1.37 -12.62
N LEU A 318 11.05 2.52 -12.16
CA LEU A 318 9.71 2.94 -12.57
C LEU A 318 9.66 3.55 -13.98
N PHE A 319 10.63 4.36 -14.32
CA PHE A 319 10.70 5.09 -15.59
C PHE A 319 12.01 4.76 -16.31
N PRO A 320 12.08 3.59 -17.00
CA PRO A 320 13.24 3.27 -17.81
C PRO A 320 13.37 4.31 -18.91
N ALA A 321 14.59 4.83 -19.15
CA ALA A 321 14.83 5.68 -20.32
C ALA A 321 14.35 4.93 -21.56
N SER A 322 13.59 5.60 -22.41
CA SER A 322 13.23 5.06 -23.72
C SER A 322 14.50 4.59 -24.42
N VAL A 323 14.61 3.31 -24.73
CA VAL A 323 15.67 2.82 -25.63
C VAL A 323 15.45 3.59 -26.94
N PRO A 324 16.44 4.35 -27.43
CA PRO A 324 16.29 4.98 -28.74
C PRO A 324 15.98 3.88 -29.75
N SER A 325 14.81 3.93 -30.36
CA SER A 325 14.47 3.09 -31.51
C SER A 325 15.35 3.53 -32.66
N GLY A 326 16.48 2.81 -32.91
CA GLY A 326 17.32 3.13 -34.06
C GLY A 326 18.82 2.90 -33.85
N ALA A 327 19.26 1.66 -33.70
CA ALA A 327 20.50 1.26 -34.31
C ALA A 327 20.14 0.29 -35.43
N PRO A 328 20.40 0.61 -36.72
CA PRO A 328 20.25 -0.37 -37.79
C PRO A 328 21.25 -1.50 -37.51
N ALA A 329 20.74 -2.75 -37.52
CA ALA A 329 21.61 -3.91 -37.54
C ALA A 329 22.66 -3.73 -38.65
N SER A 330 23.90 -3.58 -38.29
CA SER A 330 25.03 -3.63 -39.25
C SER A 330 24.99 -5.00 -39.91
N ALA A 331 24.53 -5.04 -41.15
CA ALA A 331 24.68 -6.16 -42.05
C ALA A 331 26.19 -6.37 -42.23
N GLY A 332 26.74 -7.34 -41.50
CA GLY A 332 28.06 -7.87 -41.77
C GLY A 332 28.07 -8.54 -43.13
N GLY A 333 28.55 -7.82 -44.13
CA GLY A 333 28.85 -8.38 -45.45
C GLY A 333 29.87 -9.49 -45.32
N ALA A 334 29.49 -10.69 -45.69
CA ALA A 334 30.42 -11.75 -46.04
C ALA A 334 31.02 -11.39 -47.39
N GLU A 335 32.29 -11.03 -47.41
CA GLU A 335 33.09 -11.12 -48.64
C GLU A 335 33.92 -12.40 -48.61
N MET A 336 33.58 -13.28 -49.53
CA MET A 336 34.41 -14.40 -49.93
C MET A 336 35.66 -13.87 -50.69
N ARG A 337 36.83 -14.34 -50.30
CA ARG A 337 37.89 -14.84 -51.20
C ARG A 337 38.77 -15.79 -50.45
#